data_6e9ccd833ea57f1e0566fd784c705289
#
_entry.id   6e9ccd833ea57f1e0566fd784c705289
#
_cell.length_a   1.000
_cell.length_b   1.000
_cell.length_c   1.000
_cell.angle_alpha   90.00
_cell.angle_beta   90.00
_cell.angle_gamma   90.00
#
_symmetry.space_group_name_H-M   'P 1'
#
loop_
_entity.id
_entity.type
_entity.pdbx_description
1 polymer ?
#
loop_
_entity_poly.entity_id
_entity_poly.type
_entity_poly.pdbx_seq_one_letter_code
_entity_poly.pdbx_strand_id
1 'polypeptide(L)'
;MLLILTQWLQGLSPELGFLRVFQYITFRALMAAVTALLIGLVAGPKVIRVLTSLKIGQPIRGYAMQTHLSKSGTPTMGGVLILLSIAISTLLWFDLSNRFVWIVLLVTLGFGAIGWVDDWRKVVNKDPEGMRSREKYLWQSVIGLIAALYLVFSISENSNARVFELFVSWVQSGFSLDLPPKAGLQVPFFKEISYPLGVLGFVILTYLVIVGSSNAVNLTDGLDGLAIMPVVMVGSALGVFAYVTGSSVYSKYLFFPHIPGSGELLIFCAAMAGAGLAFLWFNAHPAQVFMGDVGALALGAALGTIAVIVHQEIVLAIMGGIFVVEALSVMLQVMWFKYTKRRYGEGRRLLKMAPLHHHFEKSGWKETQVVVRFWIITMLLCLVGLSTLKLR
;
A
#
# COMPACT_ATOMS: atom_id res chain seq x y z
N MET A 1 13.20 11.19 13.88
CA MET A 1 13.35 12.09 15.04
C MET A 1 14.24 11.48 16.12
N LEU A 2 13.92 10.32 16.65
CA LEU A 2 14.71 9.68 17.73
C LEU A 2 16.16 9.41 17.31
N LEU A 3 16.43 9.07 16.06
CA LEU A 3 17.78 8.87 15.55
C LEU A 3 18.64 10.14 15.72
N ILE A 4 18.12 11.30 15.33
CA ILE A 4 18.83 12.59 15.46
C ILE A 4 19.05 12.94 16.94
N LEU A 5 18.02 12.76 17.78
CA LEU A 5 18.10 13.01 19.20
C LEU A 5 19.16 12.13 19.88
N THR A 6 19.17 10.83 19.56
CA THR A 6 20.13 9.89 20.18
C THR A 6 21.56 10.12 19.69
N GLN A 7 21.76 10.51 18.44
CA GLN A 7 23.07 10.91 17.92
C GLN A 7 23.59 12.18 18.63
N TRP A 8 22.72 13.17 18.83
CA TRP A 8 23.06 14.38 19.57
C TRP A 8 23.44 14.07 21.03
N LEU A 9 22.64 13.22 21.71
CA LEU A 9 22.92 12.80 23.10
C LEU A 9 24.26 12.04 23.19
N GLN A 10 24.59 11.16 22.25
CA GLN A 10 25.87 10.46 22.20
C GLN A 10 27.06 11.41 22.08
N GLY A 11 26.87 12.56 21.44
CA GLY A 11 27.91 13.62 21.36
C GLY A 11 28.17 14.33 22.70
N LEU A 12 27.25 14.24 23.68
CA LEU A 12 27.37 14.93 24.97
C LEU A 12 28.17 14.11 25.98
N SER A 13 28.08 12.78 25.97
CA SER A 13 28.78 11.92 26.95
C SER A 13 29.11 10.55 26.37
N PRO A 14 30.35 10.03 26.60
CA PRO A 14 30.73 8.66 26.24
C PRO A 14 29.91 7.57 26.94
N GLU A 15 29.33 7.86 28.10
CA GLU A 15 28.50 6.92 28.87
C GLU A 15 27.18 6.56 28.15
N LEU A 16 26.74 7.40 27.21
CA LEU A 16 25.55 7.20 26.40
C LEU A 16 25.79 6.28 25.19
N GLY A 17 26.89 5.56 25.18
CA GLY A 17 27.24 4.63 24.09
C GLY A 17 26.22 3.54 23.80
N PHE A 18 25.37 3.16 24.79
CA PHE A 18 24.28 2.20 24.60
C PHE A 18 23.21 2.70 23.60
N LEU A 19 23.09 4.01 23.40
CA LEU A 19 22.16 4.60 22.43
C LEU A 19 22.54 4.27 20.96
N ARG A 20 23.73 3.68 20.70
CA ARG A 20 24.11 3.20 19.35
C ARG A 20 23.10 2.19 18.80
N VAL A 21 22.32 1.52 19.63
CA VAL A 21 21.26 0.61 19.18
C VAL A 21 20.25 1.29 18.26
N PHE A 22 20.02 2.60 18.39
CA PHE A 22 19.14 3.38 17.52
C PHE A 22 19.68 3.57 16.10
N GLN A 23 20.94 3.28 15.84
CA GLN A 23 21.54 3.32 14.50
C GLN A 23 21.19 2.08 13.68
N TYR A 24 20.81 0.96 14.32
CA TYR A 24 20.43 -0.26 13.61
C TYR A 24 19.02 -0.16 13.04
N ILE A 25 18.89 -0.32 11.72
CA ILE A 25 17.61 -0.29 10.98
C ILE A 25 16.64 -1.34 11.55
N THR A 26 17.14 -2.55 11.84
CA THR A 26 16.33 -3.65 12.36
C THR A 26 15.73 -3.34 13.73
N PHE A 27 16.49 -2.72 14.62
CA PHE A 27 15.98 -2.25 15.92
C PHE A 27 14.89 -1.19 15.73
N ARG A 28 15.15 -0.18 14.89
CA ARG A 28 14.18 0.89 14.62
C ARG A 28 12.91 0.35 13.94
N ALA A 29 13.02 -0.64 13.06
CA ALA A 29 11.88 -1.29 12.43
C ALA A 29 11.02 -2.05 13.46
N LEU A 30 11.65 -2.83 14.35
CA LEU A 30 10.93 -3.53 15.42
C LEU A 30 10.18 -2.53 16.32
N MET A 31 10.88 -1.49 16.75
CA MET A 31 10.29 -0.46 17.61
C MET A 31 9.20 0.35 16.88
N ALA A 32 9.32 0.56 15.58
CA ALA A 32 8.29 1.19 14.77
C ALA A 32 7.01 0.33 14.70
N ALA A 33 7.15 -0.98 14.52
CA ALA A 33 6.01 -1.89 14.56
C ALA A 33 5.30 -1.86 15.93
N VAL A 34 6.07 -1.98 17.02
CA VAL A 34 5.53 -1.93 18.39
C VAL A 34 4.85 -0.59 18.67
N THR A 35 5.49 0.52 18.29
CA THR A 35 4.94 1.87 18.49
C THR A 35 3.62 2.03 17.73
N ALA A 36 3.57 1.63 16.46
CA ALA A 36 2.35 1.72 15.64
C ALA A 36 1.23 0.82 16.21
N LEU A 37 1.57 -0.40 16.65
CA LEU A 37 0.64 -1.32 17.30
C LEU A 37 0.05 -0.70 18.57
N LEU A 38 0.89 -0.17 19.46
CA LEU A 38 0.44 0.45 20.71
C LEU A 38 -0.42 1.68 20.47
N ILE A 39 -0.01 2.57 19.56
CA ILE A 39 -0.83 3.74 19.17
C ILE A 39 -2.21 3.28 18.71
N GLY A 40 -2.26 2.29 17.80
CA GLY A 40 -3.51 1.78 17.26
C GLY A 40 -4.41 1.16 18.33
N LEU A 41 -3.86 0.34 19.23
CA LEU A 41 -4.64 -0.30 20.31
C LEU A 41 -5.14 0.71 21.35
N VAL A 42 -4.30 1.68 21.73
CA VAL A 42 -4.67 2.69 22.76
C VAL A 42 -5.63 3.74 22.20
N ALA A 43 -5.38 4.23 20.98
CA ALA A 43 -6.25 5.24 20.36
C ALA A 43 -7.53 4.64 19.76
N GLY A 44 -7.54 3.37 19.38
CA GLY A 44 -8.64 2.69 18.70
C GLY A 44 -9.99 2.87 19.37
N PRO A 45 -10.18 2.54 20.66
CA PRO A 45 -11.47 2.69 21.33
C PRO A 45 -11.99 4.14 21.35
N LYS A 46 -11.09 5.12 21.41
CA LYS A 46 -11.45 6.54 21.35
C LYS A 46 -11.89 6.95 19.95
N VAL A 47 -11.10 6.55 18.93
CA VAL A 47 -11.44 6.83 17.52
C VAL A 47 -12.77 6.18 17.15
N ILE A 48 -12.99 4.91 17.49
CA ILE A 48 -14.25 4.21 17.19
C ILE A 48 -15.44 4.94 17.86
N ARG A 49 -15.31 5.36 19.11
CA ARG A 49 -16.37 6.14 19.79
C ARG A 49 -16.67 7.45 19.08
N VAL A 50 -15.66 8.19 18.64
CA VAL A 50 -15.84 9.45 17.90
C VAL A 50 -16.54 9.19 16.58
N LEU A 51 -16.09 8.19 15.80
CA LEU A 51 -16.71 7.83 14.53
C LEU A 51 -18.18 7.40 14.71
N THR A 52 -18.47 6.64 15.75
CA THR A 52 -19.85 6.22 16.09
C THR A 52 -20.72 7.42 16.49
N SER A 53 -20.20 8.36 17.30
CA SER A 53 -20.93 9.55 17.73
C SER A 53 -21.28 10.50 16.59
N LEU A 54 -20.42 10.56 15.57
CA LEU A 54 -20.66 11.30 14.33
C LEU A 54 -21.66 10.60 13.40
N LYS A 55 -22.23 9.43 13.79
CA LYS A 55 -23.11 8.58 12.98
C LYS A 55 -22.49 8.22 11.62
N ILE A 56 -21.19 8.01 11.60
CA ILE A 56 -20.41 7.66 10.43
C ILE A 56 -20.61 6.15 10.13
N GLY A 57 -21.87 5.74 9.89
CA GLY A 57 -22.19 4.36 9.47
C GLY A 57 -22.29 4.25 7.96
N GLN A 58 -21.87 3.11 7.41
CA GLN A 58 -22.04 2.86 5.97
C GLN A 58 -23.53 2.80 5.60
N PRO A 59 -24.00 3.56 4.60
CA PRO A 59 -25.31 3.36 4.04
C PRO A 59 -25.36 1.99 3.34
N ILE A 60 -26.29 1.12 3.77
CA ILE A 60 -26.47 -0.19 3.15
C ILE A 60 -27.08 0.02 1.77
N ARG A 61 -26.35 -0.36 0.72
CA ARG A 61 -26.89 -0.35 -0.65
C ARG A 61 -27.96 -1.43 -0.78
N GLY A 62 -29.08 -1.13 -1.44
CA GLY A 62 -30.23 -2.02 -1.58
C GLY A 62 -30.01 -3.39 -2.23
N TYR A 63 -28.77 -3.69 -2.64
CA TYR A 63 -28.34 -4.98 -3.18
C TYR A 63 -27.49 -5.80 -2.19
N ALA A 64 -27.32 -5.31 -0.94
CA ALA A 64 -26.52 -6.01 0.07
C ALA A 64 -27.19 -7.34 0.46
N MET A 65 -26.35 -8.36 0.72
CA MET A 65 -26.85 -9.63 1.24
C MET A 65 -27.46 -9.43 2.63
N GLN A 66 -28.40 -10.29 3.02
CA GLN A 66 -29.05 -10.23 4.35
C GLN A 66 -28.04 -10.29 5.51
N THR A 67 -26.90 -10.96 5.30
CA THR A 67 -25.76 -11.00 6.24
C THR A 67 -25.13 -9.63 6.51
N HIS A 68 -25.22 -8.70 5.56
CA HIS A 68 -24.70 -7.34 5.73
C HIS A 68 -25.68 -6.39 6.44
N LEU A 69 -26.97 -6.78 6.59
CA LEU A 69 -27.95 -5.98 7.32
C LEU A 69 -27.63 -5.89 8.82
N SER A 70 -27.03 -6.94 9.39
CA SER A 70 -26.58 -6.96 10.80
C SER A 70 -25.43 -6.00 11.08
N LYS A 71 -24.70 -5.54 10.03
CA LYS A 71 -23.58 -4.59 10.12
C LYS A 71 -24.03 -3.12 10.05
N SER A 72 -25.33 -2.89 9.98
CA SER A 72 -25.91 -1.54 10.03
C SER A 72 -25.52 -0.85 11.34
N GLY A 73 -24.84 0.29 11.24
CA GLY A 73 -24.38 1.05 12.41
C GLY A 73 -22.88 0.88 12.74
N THR A 74 -22.17 -0.07 12.14
CA THR A 74 -20.71 -0.14 12.27
C THR A 74 -20.08 1.07 11.59
N PRO A 75 -19.25 1.87 12.32
CA PRO A 75 -18.63 3.05 11.75
C PRO A 75 -17.61 2.68 10.66
N THR A 76 -17.50 3.52 9.64
CA THR A 76 -16.44 3.50 8.61
C THR A 76 -15.37 4.55 8.89
N MET A 77 -14.38 4.72 8.00
CA MET A 77 -13.25 5.62 8.14
C MET A 77 -12.21 5.20 9.20
N GLY A 78 -12.20 3.93 9.61
CA GLY A 78 -11.18 3.39 10.53
C GLY A 78 -9.76 3.48 9.98
N GLY A 79 -9.60 3.67 8.66
CA GLY A 79 -8.32 3.95 8.02
C GLY A 79 -7.57 5.15 8.59
N VAL A 80 -8.28 6.12 9.18
CA VAL A 80 -7.65 7.26 9.89
C VAL A 80 -6.76 6.77 11.04
N LEU A 81 -7.21 5.77 11.80
CA LEU A 81 -6.43 5.17 12.89
C LEU A 81 -5.14 4.54 12.34
N ILE A 82 -5.25 3.82 11.22
CA ILE A 82 -4.10 3.20 10.56
C ILE A 82 -3.09 4.26 10.14
N LEU A 83 -3.54 5.29 9.42
CA LEU A 83 -2.67 6.35 8.89
C LEU A 83 -1.98 7.15 9.99
N LEU A 84 -2.69 7.49 11.06
CA LEU A 84 -2.10 8.16 12.23
C LEU A 84 -1.02 7.29 12.89
N SER A 85 -1.30 6.00 13.07
CA SER A 85 -0.34 5.06 13.67
C SER A 85 0.91 4.91 12.79
N ILE A 86 0.75 4.77 11.47
CA ILE A 86 1.87 4.71 10.53
C ILE A 86 2.66 6.03 10.54
N ALA A 87 1.98 7.17 10.38
CA ALA A 87 2.66 8.46 10.26
C ALA A 87 3.48 8.80 11.52
N ILE A 88 2.87 8.69 12.71
CA ILE A 88 3.54 9.00 13.97
C ILE A 88 4.72 8.03 14.17
N SER A 89 4.51 6.73 14.02
CA SER A 89 5.56 5.75 14.21
C SER A 89 6.70 5.93 13.22
N THR A 90 6.39 6.12 11.94
CA THR A 90 7.39 6.36 10.90
C THR A 90 8.21 7.61 11.24
N LEU A 91 7.59 8.76 11.51
CA LEU A 91 8.27 10.01 11.84
C LEU A 91 9.17 9.91 13.08
N LEU A 92 8.82 9.10 14.06
CA LEU A 92 9.63 8.86 15.26
C LEU A 92 10.91 8.07 14.93
N TRP A 93 10.81 7.00 14.15
CA TRP A 93 11.85 5.99 14.04
C TRP A 93 12.72 6.06 12.78
N PHE A 94 12.23 6.66 11.66
CA PHE A 94 13.02 6.72 10.44
C PHE A 94 14.06 7.85 10.43
N ASP A 95 15.01 7.76 9.50
CA ASP A 95 15.96 8.84 9.22
C ASP A 95 15.27 9.93 8.41
N LEU A 96 15.05 11.11 9.03
CA LEU A 96 14.37 12.25 8.40
C LEU A 96 15.06 12.78 7.13
N SER A 97 16.34 12.45 6.93
CA SER A 97 17.07 12.80 5.70
C SER A 97 16.72 11.89 4.51
N ASN A 98 16.05 10.75 4.77
CA ASN A 98 15.76 9.76 3.73
C ASN A 98 14.58 10.15 2.87
N ARG A 99 14.83 10.40 1.57
CA ARG A 99 13.82 10.81 0.59
C ARG A 99 12.78 9.72 0.28
N PHE A 100 13.17 8.43 0.27
CA PHE A 100 12.26 7.35 -0.09
C PHE A 100 11.14 7.17 0.94
N VAL A 101 11.44 7.35 2.22
CA VAL A 101 10.41 7.28 3.26
C VAL A 101 9.45 8.46 3.15
N TRP A 102 9.96 9.66 2.85
CA TRP A 102 9.10 10.82 2.63
C TRP A 102 8.15 10.62 1.45
N ILE A 103 8.63 10.12 0.30
CA ILE A 103 7.75 9.93 -0.86
C ILE A 103 6.67 8.88 -0.58
N VAL A 104 7.02 7.75 0.08
CA VAL A 104 6.03 6.73 0.45
C VAL A 104 5.02 7.31 1.43
N LEU A 105 5.46 8.05 2.45
CA LEU A 105 4.57 8.67 3.44
C LEU A 105 3.62 9.69 2.78
N LEU A 106 4.14 10.57 1.92
CA LEU A 106 3.34 11.59 1.24
C LEU A 106 2.33 10.98 0.27
N VAL A 107 2.72 9.95 -0.50
CA VAL A 107 1.79 9.22 -1.38
C VAL A 107 0.70 8.53 -0.55
N THR A 108 1.08 7.86 0.53
CA THR A 108 0.14 7.20 1.44
C THR A 108 -0.88 8.17 2.01
N LEU A 109 -0.42 9.31 2.55
CA LEU A 109 -1.29 10.34 3.11
C LEU A 109 -2.13 11.03 2.03
N GLY A 110 -1.57 11.26 0.84
CA GLY A 110 -2.29 11.85 -0.28
C GLY A 110 -3.46 10.98 -0.76
N PHE A 111 -3.22 9.67 -0.94
CA PHE A 111 -4.29 8.74 -1.27
C PHE A 111 -5.28 8.56 -0.11
N GLY A 112 -4.80 8.61 1.13
CA GLY A 112 -5.64 8.65 2.32
C GLY A 112 -6.56 9.87 2.36
N ALA A 113 -6.06 11.05 1.97
CA ALA A 113 -6.86 12.28 1.88
C ALA A 113 -7.96 12.18 0.81
N ILE A 114 -7.67 11.56 -0.35
CA ILE A 114 -8.69 11.28 -1.37
C ILE A 114 -9.79 10.38 -0.77
N GLY A 115 -9.40 9.29 -0.12
CA GLY A 115 -10.34 8.39 0.53
C GLY A 115 -11.13 9.07 1.64
N TRP A 116 -10.49 9.94 2.42
CA TRP A 116 -11.16 10.69 3.47
C TRP A 116 -12.24 11.65 2.92
N VAL A 117 -11.95 12.36 1.82
CA VAL A 117 -12.94 13.22 1.16
C VAL A 117 -14.10 12.40 0.61
N ASP A 118 -13.83 11.23 0.04
CA ASP A 118 -14.86 10.33 -0.48
C ASP A 118 -15.78 9.81 0.63
N ASP A 119 -15.20 9.25 1.69
CA ASP A 119 -15.97 8.74 2.84
C ASP A 119 -16.70 9.85 3.59
N TRP A 120 -16.08 11.04 3.73
CA TRP A 120 -16.73 12.20 4.37
C TRP A 120 -17.97 12.65 3.61
N ARG A 121 -17.91 12.74 2.27
CA ARG A 121 -19.09 13.09 1.45
C ARG A 121 -20.21 12.07 1.62
N LYS A 122 -19.89 10.77 1.63
CA LYS A 122 -20.87 9.70 1.80
C LYS A 122 -21.61 9.78 3.14
N VAL A 123 -20.89 10.14 4.19
CA VAL A 123 -21.37 10.03 5.56
C VAL A 123 -21.94 11.35 6.08
N VAL A 124 -21.17 12.43 5.99
CA VAL A 124 -21.55 13.73 6.56
C VAL A 124 -22.53 14.46 5.63
N ASN A 125 -22.26 14.47 4.35
CA ASN A 125 -23.11 15.11 3.36
C ASN A 125 -24.29 14.20 2.94
N LYS A 126 -24.33 12.94 3.43
CA LYS A 126 -25.34 11.92 3.07
C LYS A 126 -25.47 11.73 1.56
N ASP A 127 -24.38 11.91 0.82
CA ASP A 127 -24.32 11.67 -0.61
C ASP A 127 -23.93 10.19 -0.84
N PRO A 128 -24.85 9.31 -1.28
CA PRO A 128 -24.54 7.89 -1.44
C PRO A 128 -23.48 7.60 -2.50
N GLU A 129 -23.25 8.53 -3.44
CA GLU A 129 -22.24 8.39 -4.49
C GLU A 129 -20.84 8.82 -4.02
N GLY A 130 -20.77 9.71 -3.01
CA GLY A 130 -19.50 10.25 -2.50
C GLY A 130 -18.76 11.10 -3.54
N MET A 131 -17.49 10.82 -3.74
CA MET A 131 -16.67 11.44 -4.79
C MET A 131 -16.98 10.79 -6.15
N ARG A 132 -17.27 11.59 -7.17
CA ARG A 132 -17.48 11.07 -8.53
C ARG A 132 -16.24 10.27 -8.99
N SER A 133 -16.45 9.12 -9.63
CA SER A 133 -15.36 8.24 -10.06
C SER A 133 -14.29 8.96 -10.91
N ARG A 134 -14.69 9.91 -11.76
CA ARG A 134 -13.75 10.70 -12.58
C ARG A 134 -12.89 11.64 -11.73
N GLU A 135 -13.49 12.29 -10.72
CA GLU A 135 -12.79 13.17 -9.78
C GLU A 135 -11.79 12.38 -8.93
N LYS A 136 -12.22 11.25 -8.37
CA LYS A 136 -11.38 10.33 -7.61
C LYS A 136 -10.17 9.87 -8.42
N TYR A 137 -10.43 9.41 -9.66
CA TYR A 137 -9.37 8.95 -10.55
C TYR A 137 -8.42 10.08 -10.97
N LEU A 138 -8.92 11.30 -11.17
CA LEU A 138 -8.09 12.46 -11.50
C LEU A 138 -7.07 12.75 -10.38
N TRP A 139 -7.51 12.82 -9.12
CA TRP A 139 -6.61 13.11 -7.99
C TRP A 139 -5.62 11.98 -7.75
N GLN A 140 -6.04 10.72 -7.87
CA GLN A 140 -5.13 9.56 -7.84
C GLN A 140 -4.08 9.66 -8.95
N SER A 141 -4.49 10.06 -10.16
CA SER A 141 -3.59 10.23 -11.30
C SER A 141 -2.60 11.36 -11.08
N VAL A 142 -3.02 12.50 -10.54
CA VAL A 142 -2.14 13.63 -10.24
C VAL A 142 -1.06 13.20 -9.24
N ILE A 143 -1.45 12.61 -8.10
CA ILE A 143 -0.48 12.17 -7.08
C ILE A 143 0.42 11.06 -7.64
N GLY A 144 -0.15 10.07 -8.34
CA GLY A 144 0.60 8.95 -8.91
C GLY A 144 1.62 9.40 -9.96
N LEU A 145 1.27 10.36 -10.84
CA LEU A 145 2.18 10.90 -11.84
C LEU A 145 3.28 11.76 -11.22
N ILE A 146 2.98 12.59 -10.23
CA ILE A 146 4.00 13.37 -9.48
C ILE A 146 4.98 12.40 -8.81
N ALA A 147 4.48 11.36 -8.15
CA ALA A 147 5.32 10.34 -7.54
C ALA A 147 6.20 9.62 -8.57
N ALA A 148 5.63 9.22 -9.71
CA ALA A 148 6.34 8.54 -10.79
C ALA A 148 7.45 9.40 -11.40
N LEU A 149 7.16 10.69 -11.67
CA LEU A 149 8.14 11.65 -12.17
C LEU A 149 9.26 11.91 -11.16
N TYR A 150 8.95 12.00 -9.88
CA TYR A 150 9.98 12.16 -8.86
C TYR A 150 10.86 10.89 -8.74
N LEU A 151 10.25 9.71 -8.74
CA LEU A 151 10.96 8.45 -8.53
C LEU A 151 11.93 8.11 -9.67
N VAL A 152 11.58 8.36 -10.94
CA VAL A 152 12.45 8.04 -12.06
C VAL A 152 13.80 8.77 -11.96
N PHE A 153 13.81 10.03 -11.50
CA PHE A 153 15.05 10.79 -11.31
C PHE A 153 15.70 10.51 -9.96
N SER A 154 14.91 10.23 -8.91
CA SER A 154 15.39 9.94 -7.56
C SER A 154 16.11 8.59 -7.44
N ILE A 155 15.66 7.56 -8.15
CA ILE A 155 16.29 6.23 -8.13
C ILE A 155 17.65 6.26 -8.86
N SER A 156 17.79 7.14 -9.87
CA SER A 156 19.02 7.29 -10.66
C SER A 156 20.13 8.02 -9.91
N GLU A 157 19.82 8.80 -8.85
CA GLU A 157 20.78 9.66 -8.15
C GLU A 157 20.70 9.57 -6.63
N ASN A 158 21.88 9.75 -5.99
CA ASN A 158 22.00 9.72 -4.53
C ASN A 158 21.76 11.08 -3.85
N SER A 159 21.67 12.18 -4.63
CA SER A 159 21.52 13.56 -4.11
C SER A 159 20.22 14.18 -4.60
N ASN A 160 19.44 14.77 -3.67
CA ASN A 160 18.22 15.49 -4.02
C ASN A 160 18.46 16.72 -4.93
N ALA A 161 19.62 17.37 -4.83
CA ALA A 161 19.97 18.49 -5.68
C ALA A 161 20.06 18.09 -7.16
N ARG A 162 20.60 16.91 -7.43
CA ARG A 162 20.72 16.40 -8.80
C ARG A 162 19.41 15.90 -9.41
N VAL A 163 18.41 15.56 -8.63
CA VAL A 163 17.09 15.12 -9.14
C VAL A 163 16.46 16.21 -10.00
N PHE A 164 16.49 17.45 -9.52
CA PHE A 164 15.94 18.59 -10.27
C PHE A 164 16.78 18.93 -11.51
N GLU A 165 18.09 18.89 -11.41
CA GLU A 165 19.01 19.11 -12.54
C GLU A 165 18.81 18.05 -13.63
N LEU A 166 18.65 16.79 -13.26
CA LEU A 166 18.36 15.70 -14.20
C LEU A 166 17.00 15.91 -14.89
N PHE A 167 15.99 16.32 -14.17
CA PHE A 167 14.69 16.64 -14.75
C PHE A 167 14.80 17.77 -15.77
N VAL A 168 15.48 18.88 -15.40
CA VAL A 168 15.68 20.03 -16.30
C VAL A 168 16.47 19.61 -17.55
N SER A 169 17.56 18.84 -17.39
CA SER A 169 18.37 18.35 -18.50
C SER A 169 17.57 17.44 -19.42
N TRP A 170 16.71 16.59 -18.87
CA TRP A 170 15.81 15.72 -19.65
C TRP A 170 14.81 16.55 -20.47
N VAL A 171 14.21 17.57 -19.90
CA VAL A 171 13.31 18.48 -20.62
C VAL A 171 14.05 19.25 -21.71
N GLN A 172 15.25 19.79 -21.40
CA GLN A 172 16.06 20.58 -22.35
C GLN A 172 16.59 19.72 -23.51
N SER A 173 16.81 18.42 -23.31
CA SER A 173 17.20 17.49 -24.36
C SER A 173 16.07 17.12 -25.33
N GLY A 174 14.87 17.68 -25.13
CA GLY A 174 13.68 17.29 -25.89
C GLY A 174 13.18 15.89 -25.54
N PHE A 175 13.33 15.48 -24.27
CA PHE A 175 12.94 14.16 -23.74
C PHE A 175 13.74 12.97 -24.29
N SER A 176 14.92 13.24 -24.90
CA SER A 176 15.76 12.25 -25.57
C SER A 176 16.94 11.77 -24.72
N LEU A 177 17.19 12.37 -23.55
CA LEU A 177 18.28 11.98 -22.70
C LEU A 177 18.02 10.58 -22.12
N ASP A 178 18.87 9.63 -22.49
CA ASP A 178 18.91 8.33 -21.86
C ASP A 178 19.51 8.49 -20.47
N LEU A 179 18.64 8.61 -19.49
CA LEU A 179 19.08 8.50 -18.09
C LEU A 179 19.66 7.10 -17.88
N PRO A 180 20.80 6.98 -17.14
CA PRO A 180 21.36 5.68 -16.86
C PRO A 180 20.26 4.79 -16.27
N PRO A 181 19.93 3.68 -16.93
CA PRO A 181 18.72 2.93 -16.64
C PRO A 181 18.93 2.02 -15.44
N LYS A 182 18.95 2.58 -14.24
CA LYS A 182 18.65 1.79 -13.06
C LYS A 182 17.14 1.50 -12.95
N ALA A 183 16.35 2.06 -13.86
CA ALA A 183 14.91 1.92 -13.97
C ALA A 183 14.51 0.80 -14.95
N GLY A 184 15.09 -0.39 -14.80
CA GLY A 184 14.68 -1.57 -15.57
C GLY A 184 13.65 -2.39 -14.79
N LEU A 185 12.65 -2.93 -15.51
CA LEU A 185 11.72 -3.90 -14.95
C LEU A 185 12.47 -5.22 -14.67
N GLN A 186 12.53 -5.60 -13.41
CA GLN A 186 13.16 -6.85 -12.97
C GLN A 186 12.20 -8.02 -13.16
N VAL A 187 12.64 -9.06 -13.88
CA VAL A 187 11.84 -10.28 -14.04
C VAL A 187 12.20 -11.25 -12.92
N PRO A 188 11.25 -11.62 -12.03
CA PRO A 188 11.51 -12.58 -10.97
C PRO A 188 11.94 -13.93 -11.55
N PHE A 189 12.75 -14.68 -10.81
CA PHE A 189 13.33 -15.98 -11.17
C PHE A 189 14.40 -15.94 -12.28
N PHE A 190 14.65 -14.81 -12.96
CA PHE A 190 15.66 -14.69 -14.01
C PHE A 190 16.64 -13.56 -13.71
N LYS A 191 17.90 -13.90 -13.37
CA LYS A 191 18.93 -12.94 -12.93
C LYS A 191 19.29 -11.89 -13.97
N GLU A 192 19.37 -12.30 -15.22
CA GLU A 192 19.93 -11.50 -16.30
C GLU A 192 18.86 -10.75 -17.10
N ILE A 193 17.58 -11.01 -16.81
CA ILE A 193 16.47 -10.40 -17.55
C ILE A 193 16.03 -9.15 -16.82
N SER A 194 16.57 -8.01 -17.24
CA SER A 194 16.07 -6.67 -16.89
C SER A 194 15.64 -5.99 -18.17
N TYR A 195 14.39 -5.58 -18.25
CA TYR A 195 13.85 -4.89 -19.41
C TYR A 195 14.01 -3.38 -19.23
N PRO A 196 14.82 -2.68 -20.04
CA PRO A 196 14.99 -1.24 -19.95
C PRO A 196 13.70 -0.54 -20.40
N LEU A 197 13.07 0.20 -19.47
CA LEU A 197 11.80 0.89 -19.74
C LEU A 197 12.00 2.32 -20.29
N GLY A 198 13.18 2.90 -20.11
CA GLY A 198 13.38 4.33 -20.29
C GLY A 198 12.58 5.17 -19.33
N VAL A 199 12.68 6.50 -19.43
CA VAL A 199 11.98 7.43 -18.53
C VAL A 199 10.45 7.29 -18.66
N LEU A 200 9.93 7.34 -19.89
CA LEU A 200 8.50 7.30 -20.12
C LEU A 200 7.88 5.95 -19.73
N GLY A 201 8.52 4.85 -20.10
CA GLY A 201 8.05 3.51 -19.73
C GLY A 201 8.03 3.30 -18.22
N PHE A 202 9.08 3.78 -17.50
CA PHE A 202 9.12 3.73 -16.05
C PHE A 202 8.00 4.57 -15.41
N VAL A 203 7.77 5.79 -15.89
CA VAL A 203 6.70 6.67 -15.38
C VAL A 203 5.33 6.01 -15.57
N ILE A 204 5.06 5.44 -16.76
CA ILE A 204 3.80 4.75 -17.03
C ILE A 204 3.63 3.53 -16.13
N LEU A 205 4.66 2.69 -16.00
CA LEU A 205 4.62 1.51 -15.13
C LEU A 205 4.38 1.92 -13.68
N THR A 206 5.15 2.87 -13.17
CA THR A 206 5.03 3.38 -11.79
C THR A 206 3.63 3.89 -11.51
N TYR A 207 3.08 4.71 -12.42
CA TYR A 207 1.73 5.21 -12.32
C TYR A 207 0.70 4.06 -12.25
N LEU A 208 0.81 3.09 -13.15
CA LEU A 208 -0.11 1.94 -13.19
C LEU A 208 0.01 1.09 -11.92
N VAL A 209 1.21 0.89 -11.40
CA VAL A 209 1.44 0.12 -10.17
C VAL A 209 0.86 0.84 -8.96
N ILE A 210 1.12 2.15 -8.79
CA ILE A 210 0.61 2.90 -7.63
C ILE A 210 -0.91 3.01 -7.66
N VAL A 211 -1.49 3.48 -8.77
CA VAL A 211 -2.94 3.67 -8.89
C VAL A 211 -3.67 2.33 -8.96
N GLY A 212 -3.08 1.34 -9.66
CA GLY A 212 -3.64 -0.01 -9.78
C GLY A 212 -3.70 -0.72 -8.43
N SER A 213 -2.60 -0.76 -7.66
CA SER A 213 -2.58 -1.39 -6.34
C SER A 213 -3.50 -0.68 -5.35
N SER A 214 -3.57 0.65 -5.39
CA SER A 214 -4.50 1.43 -4.57
C SER A 214 -5.95 1.00 -4.78
N ASN A 215 -6.40 0.95 -6.03
CA ASN A 215 -7.77 0.55 -6.35
C ASN A 215 -8.01 -0.95 -6.14
N ALA A 216 -7.01 -1.81 -6.36
CA ALA A 216 -7.12 -3.25 -6.13
C ALA A 216 -7.33 -3.58 -4.64
N VAL A 217 -6.58 -2.94 -3.73
CA VAL A 217 -6.79 -3.08 -2.28
C VAL A 217 -8.17 -2.55 -1.89
N ASN A 218 -8.60 -1.42 -2.45
CA ASN A 218 -9.92 -0.85 -2.17
C ASN A 218 -11.07 -1.78 -2.63
N LEU A 219 -10.95 -2.43 -3.78
CA LEU A 219 -11.93 -3.41 -4.24
C LEU A 219 -11.97 -4.67 -3.38
N THR A 220 -10.87 -5.00 -2.71
CA THR A 220 -10.76 -6.17 -1.83
C THR A 220 -11.35 -5.90 -0.44
N ASP A 221 -11.49 -4.64 -0.02
CA ASP A 221 -12.01 -4.26 1.30
C ASP A 221 -13.54 -4.37 1.39
N GLY A 222 -14.06 -5.59 1.14
CA GLY A 222 -15.49 -5.88 1.13
C GLY A 222 -16.01 -6.73 2.30
N LEU A 223 -15.11 -7.40 3.05
CA LEU A 223 -15.43 -8.25 4.20
C LEU A 223 -14.55 -7.93 5.39
N ASP A 224 -15.05 -8.24 6.60
CA ASP A 224 -14.36 -7.98 7.87
C ASP A 224 -12.96 -8.62 7.92
N GLY A 225 -11.91 -7.81 8.00
CA GLY A 225 -10.52 -8.27 8.06
C GLY A 225 -9.92 -8.76 6.74
N LEU A 226 -10.69 -8.77 5.63
CA LEU A 226 -10.24 -9.36 4.37
C LEU A 226 -9.02 -8.66 3.79
N ALA A 227 -9.04 -7.33 3.66
CA ALA A 227 -7.99 -6.57 3.00
C ALA A 227 -6.77 -6.32 3.89
N ILE A 228 -6.98 -6.04 5.18
CA ILE A 228 -5.90 -5.57 6.06
C ILE A 228 -4.80 -6.60 6.29
N MET A 229 -5.14 -7.87 6.51
CA MET A 229 -4.14 -8.91 6.75
C MET A 229 -3.27 -9.21 5.52
N PRO A 230 -3.81 -9.36 4.29
CA PRO A 230 -3.01 -9.37 3.07
C PRO A 230 -2.08 -8.17 2.91
N VAL A 231 -2.54 -6.94 3.22
CA VAL A 231 -1.66 -5.75 3.22
C VAL A 231 -0.50 -5.91 4.20
N VAL A 232 -0.75 -6.38 5.42
CA VAL A 232 0.29 -6.63 6.43
C VAL A 232 1.31 -7.65 5.91
N MET A 233 0.85 -8.77 5.34
CA MET A 233 1.73 -9.82 4.81
C MET A 233 2.59 -9.33 3.65
N VAL A 234 1.96 -8.71 2.63
CA VAL A 234 2.65 -8.20 1.44
C VAL A 234 3.60 -7.06 1.81
N GLY A 235 3.17 -6.14 2.67
CA GLY A 235 4.00 -5.04 3.13
C GLY A 235 5.21 -5.51 3.94
N SER A 236 5.04 -6.53 4.79
CA SER A 236 6.15 -7.14 5.52
C SER A 236 7.16 -7.81 4.57
N ALA A 237 6.69 -8.52 3.56
CA ALA A 237 7.53 -9.13 2.54
C ALA A 237 8.29 -8.07 1.72
N LEU A 238 7.64 -6.98 1.30
CA LEU A 238 8.30 -5.85 0.65
C LEU A 238 9.34 -5.19 1.55
N GLY A 239 9.12 -5.14 2.87
CA GLY A 239 10.10 -4.68 3.84
C GLY A 239 11.39 -5.51 3.82
N VAL A 240 11.29 -6.83 3.63
CA VAL A 240 12.48 -7.68 3.44
C VAL A 240 13.21 -7.30 2.15
N PHE A 241 12.52 -7.12 1.04
CA PHE A 241 13.15 -6.66 -0.21
C PHE A 241 13.81 -5.29 -0.04
N ALA A 242 13.17 -4.36 0.66
CA ALA A 242 13.74 -3.04 0.94
C ALA A 242 15.04 -3.13 1.73
N TYR A 243 15.09 -3.99 2.74
CA TYR A 243 16.29 -4.24 3.53
C TYR A 243 17.42 -4.84 2.69
N VAL A 244 17.11 -5.81 1.83
CA VAL A 244 18.05 -6.47 0.94
C VAL A 244 18.63 -5.49 -0.08
N THR A 245 17.77 -4.76 -0.79
CA THR A 245 18.20 -3.80 -1.84
C THR A 245 18.93 -2.60 -1.26
N GLY A 246 18.65 -2.21 -0.01
CA GLY A 246 19.32 -1.13 0.69
C GLY A 246 20.70 -1.50 1.24
N SER A 247 21.04 -2.79 1.35
CA SER A 247 22.31 -3.28 1.87
C SER A 247 23.26 -3.62 0.72
N SER A 248 24.44 -3.00 0.68
CA SER A 248 25.48 -3.30 -0.32
C SER A 248 25.98 -4.75 -0.25
N VAL A 249 25.94 -5.37 0.93
CA VAL A 249 26.37 -6.77 1.14
C VAL A 249 25.31 -7.73 0.62
N TYR A 250 24.05 -7.56 1.07
CA TYR A 250 22.97 -8.48 0.70
C TYR A 250 22.54 -8.32 -0.75
N SER A 251 22.50 -7.09 -1.28
CA SER A 251 22.16 -6.87 -2.70
C SER A 251 23.18 -7.54 -3.62
N LYS A 252 24.49 -7.40 -3.33
CA LYS A 252 25.54 -8.07 -4.08
C LYS A 252 25.46 -9.59 -3.97
N TYR A 253 25.24 -10.14 -2.76
CA TYR A 253 25.15 -11.58 -2.54
C TYR A 253 23.94 -12.21 -3.24
N LEU A 254 22.80 -11.51 -3.27
CA LEU A 254 21.54 -11.98 -3.84
C LEU A 254 21.32 -11.50 -5.28
N PHE A 255 22.29 -10.78 -5.87
CA PHE A 255 22.24 -10.24 -7.23
C PHE A 255 21.08 -9.26 -7.49
N PHE A 256 20.74 -8.47 -6.47
CA PHE A 256 19.79 -7.37 -6.61
C PHE A 256 20.51 -6.05 -6.93
N PRO A 257 19.83 -5.09 -7.59
CA PRO A 257 20.36 -3.74 -7.71
C PRO A 257 20.49 -3.13 -6.30
N HIS A 258 21.67 -2.55 -6.01
CA HIS A 258 21.85 -1.80 -4.77
C HIS A 258 21.19 -0.43 -4.89
N ILE A 259 20.22 -0.15 -4.03
CA ILE A 259 19.46 1.11 -3.98
C ILE A 259 19.74 1.76 -2.62
N PRO A 260 20.75 2.67 -2.54
CA PRO A 260 21.13 3.29 -1.28
C PRO A 260 19.95 4.03 -0.65
N GLY A 261 19.71 3.74 0.64
CA GLY A 261 18.62 4.36 1.39
C GLY A 261 17.28 3.60 1.34
N SER A 262 17.08 2.65 0.43
CA SER A 262 15.82 1.86 0.41
C SER A 262 15.62 1.03 1.67
N GLY A 263 16.69 0.66 2.39
CA GLY A 263 16.60 -0.08 3.65
C GLY A 263 15.76 0.61 4.73
N GLU A 264 15.68 1.93 4.74
CA GLU A 264 14.83 2.70 5.66
C GLU A 264 13.33 2.42 5.46
N LEU A 265 12.93 1.96 4.26
CA LEU A 265 11.53 1.56 4.00
C LEU A 265 11.09 0.35 4.85
N LEU A 266 12.05 -0.45 5.36
CA LEU A 266 11.71 -1.51 6.35
C LEU A 266 11.01 -0.92 7.57
N ILE A 267 11.38 0.29 8.01
CA ILE A 267 10.76 0.96 9.16
C ILE A 267 9.31 1.34 8.85
N PHE A 268 9.07 1.87 7.65
CA PHE A 268 7.70 2.17 7.19
C PHE A 268 6.86 0.90 7.06
N CYS A 269 7.40 -0.17 6.46
CA CYS A 269 6.71 -1.46 6.33
C CYS A 269 6.38 -2.07 7.70
N ALA A 270 7.31 -1.97 8.66
CA ALA A 270 7.10 -2.43 10.03
C ALA A 270 6.03 -1.61 10.76
N ALA A 271 6.03 -0.27 10.60
CA ALA A 271 4.97 0.60 11.13
C ALA A 271 3.60 0.25 10.51
N MET A 272 3.56 -0.01 9.19
CA MET A 272 2.35 -0.44 8.50
C MET A 272 1.85 -1.80 9.01
N ALA A 273 2.75 -2.75 9.27
CA ALA A 273 2.40 -4.04 9.85
C ALA A 273 1.83 -3.88 11.27
N GLY A 274 2.48 -3.10 12.13
CA GLY A 274 2.00 -2.83 13.49
C GLY A 274 0.64 -2.14 13.51
N ALA A 275 0.46 -1.10 12.69
CA ALA A 275 -0.81 -0.38 12.55
C ALA A 275 -1.93 -1.28 11.99
N GLY A 276 -1.60 -2.11 10.98
CA GLY A 276 -2.53 -3.07 10.39
C GLY A 276 -2.99 -4.13 11.37
N LEU A 277 -2.08 -4.68 12.19
CA LEU A 277 -2.43 -5.65 13.24
C LEU A 277 -3.28 -5.01 14.35
N ALA A 278 -2.97 -3.76 14.75
CA ALA A 278 -3.81 -3.03 15.70
C ALA A 278 -5.21 -2.77 15.14
N PHE A 279 -5.31 -2.41 13.87
CA PHE A 279 -6.60 -2.21 13.21
C PHE A 279 -7.38 -3.53 13.09
N LEU A 280 -6.71 -4.63 12.74
CA LEU A 280 -7.32 -5.96 12.65
C LEU A 280 -7.97 -6.38 13.97
N TRP A 281 -7.41 -5.98 15.12
CA TRP A 281 -8.00 -6.24 16.44
C TRP A 281 -9.45 -5.76 16.54
N PHE A 282 -9.77 -4.63 15.89
CA PHE A 282 -11.12 -4.06 15.88
C PHE A 282 -11.92 -4.42 14.62
N ASN A 283 -11.26 -4.81 13.54
CA ASN A 283 -11.86 -5.10 12.24
C ASN A 283 -12.08 -6.59 12.00
N ALA A 284 -11.57 -7.49 12.87
CA ALA A 284 -11.87 -8.92 12.81
C ALA A 284 -13.36 -9.18 13.00
N HIS A 285 -13.89 -10.20 12.30
CA HIS A 285 -15.31 -10.53 12.35
C HIS A 285 -15.81 -10.93 13.76
N PRO A 286 -16.88 -10.33 14.31
CA PRO A 286 -17.68 -9.23 13.76
C PRO A 286 -17.01 -7.86 13.95
N ALA A 287 -16.83 -7.11 12.87
CA ALA A 287 -16.07 -5.87 12.89
C ALA A 287 -16.72 -4.76 13.72
N GLN A 288 -15.94 -4.08 14.55
CA GLN A 288 -16.33 -2.89 15.31
C GLN A 288 -16.14 -1.60 14.52
N VAL A 289 -15.33 -1.63 13.45
CA VAL A 289 -15.05 -0.51 12.57
C VAL A 289 -14.61 -1.01 11.19
N PHE A 290 -15.05 -0.33 10.13
CA PHE A 290 -14.60 -0.58 8.77
C PHE A 290 -13.45 0.34 8.37
N MET A 291 -12.54 -0.14 7.52
CA MET A 291 -11.37 0.61 7.08
C MET A 291 -11.77 1.82 6.24
N GLY A 292 -12.69 1.62 5.31
CA GLY A 292 -13.15 2.64 4.36
C GLY A 292 -12.11 2.98 3.30
N ASP A 293 -12.51 3.87 2.39
CA ASP A 293 -11.66 4.32 1.29
C ASP A 293 -10.39 5.03 1.79
N VAL A 294 -10.44 5.65 2.99
CA VAL A 294 -9.28 6.29 3.65
C VAL A 294 -8.11 5.32 3.80
N GLY A 295 -8.37 4.14 4.36
CA GLY A 295 -7.30 3.16 4.62
C GLY A 295 -6.95 2.36 3.38
N ALA A 296 -7.96 1.88 2.67
CA ALA A 296 -7.78 0.97 1.56
C ALA A 296 -6.97 1.58 0.41
N LEU A 297 -7.32 2.82 -0.02
CA LEU A 297 -6.58 3.52 -1.06
C LEU A 297 -5.15 3.84 -0.64
N ALA A 298 -4.98 4.30 0.60
CA ALA A 298 -3.67 4.69 1.12
C ALA A 298 -2.71 3.50 1.21
N LEU A 299 -3.16 2.38 1.78
CA LEU A 299 -2.33 1.19 1.95
C LEU A 299 -1.96 0.55 0.61
N GLY A 300 -2.90 0.48 -0.34
CA GLY A 300 -2.61 0.00 -1.67
C GLY A 300 -1.60 0.87 -2.42
N ALA A 301 -1.71 2.20 -2.32
CA ALA A 301 -0.74 3.13 -2.90
C ALA A 301 0.64 3.01 -2.23
N ALA A 302 0.69 2.80 -0.91
CA ALA A 302 1.94 2.54 -0.18
C ALA A 302 2.65 1.29 -0.72
N LEU A 303 1.93 0.16 -0.84
CA LEU A 303 2.48 -1.08 -1.38
C LEU A 303 3.04 -0.88 -2.80
N GLY A 304 2.29 -0.20 -3.68
CA GLY A 304 2.73 0.09 -5.03
C GLY A 304 3.98 0.96 -5.07
N THR A 305 4.02 2.01 -4.25
CA THR A 305 5.18 2.92 -4.19
C THR A 305 6.44 2.22 -3.67
N ILE A 306 6.31 1.41 -2.63
CA ILE A 306 7.44 0.62 -2.09
C ILE A 306 7.96 -0.35 -3.15
N ALA A 307 7.06 -1.10 -3.81
CA ALA A 307 7.45 -2.07 -4.82
C ALA A 307 8.24 -1.44 -5.97
N VAL A 308 7.83 -0.26 -6.43
CA VAL A 308 8.57 0.50 -7.47
C VAL A 308 9.95 0.91 -6.98
N ILE A 309 10.07 1.46 -5.75
CA ILE A 309 11.36 1.89 -5.21
C ILE A 309 12.34 0.71 -5.13
N VAL A 310 11.87 -0.48 -4.76
CA VAL A 310 12.72 -1.67 -4.63
C VAL A 310 12.78 -2.53 -5.90
N HIS A 311 12.21 -2.07 -7.02
CA HIS A 311 12.10 -2.77 -8.30
C HIS A 311 11.48 -4.17 -8.20
N GLN A 312 10.40 -4.29 -7.46
CA GLN A 312 9.67 -5.53 -7.25
C GLN A 312 8.19 -5.44 -7.71
N GLU A 313 7.94 -4.79 -8.83
CA GLU A 313 6.59 -4.54 -9.36
C GLU A 313 5.88 -5.87 -9.73
N ILE A 314 6.59 -6.78 -10.41
CA ILE A 314 6.05 -8.09 -10.76
C ILE A 314 5.90 -8.97 -9.52
N VAL A 315 6.85 -8.89 -8.57
CA VAL A 315 6.77 -9.63 -7.31
C VAL A 315 5.60 -9.13 -6.47
N LEU A 316 5.33 -7.82 -6.48
CA LEU A 316 4.12 -7.27 -5.86
C LEU A 316 2.85 -7.88 -6.47
N ALA A 317 2.78 -8.01 -7.80
CA ALA A 317 1.63 -8.63 -8.46
C ALA A 317 1.46 -10.11 -8.07
N ILE A 318 2.57 -10.85 -7.83
CA ILE A 318 2.54 -12.23 -7.35
C ILE A 318 2.09 -12.27 -5.89
N MET A 319 2.77 -11.55 -4.99
CA MET A 319 2.45 -11.55 -3.54
C MET A 319 1.04 -11.00 -3.28
N GLY A 320 0.67 -9.95 -3.99
CA GLY A 320 -0.65 -9.32 -3.96
C GLY A 320 -1.68 -9.98 -4.89
N GLY A 321 -1.48 -11.25 -5.28
CA GLY A 321 -2.32 -11.94 -6.26
C GLY A 321 -3.80 -11.94 -5.88
N ILE A 322 -4.16 -11.93 -4.60
CA ILE A 322 -5.54 -11.78 -4.15
C ILE A 322 -6.10 -10.42 -4.61
N PHE A 323 -5.37 -9.32 -4.43
CA PHE A 323 -5.81 -7.99 -4.89
C PHE A 323 -5.94 -7.94 -6.40
N VAL A 324 -5.00 -8.58 -7.11
CA VAL A 324 -5.03 -8.68 -8.59
C VAL A 324 -6.26 -9.44 -9.06
N VAL A 325 -6.54 -10.61 -8.49
CA VAL A 325 -7.68 -11.44 -8.90
C VAL A 325 -9.02 -10.78 -8.56
N GLU A 326 -9.12 -10.11 -7.40
CA GLU A 326 -10.30 -9.34 -7.02
C GLU A 326 -10.58 -8.21 -8.03
N ALA A 327 -9.56 -7.41 -8.38
CA ALA A 327 -9.70 -6.35 -9.37
C ALA A 327 -10.03 -6.90 -10.76
N LEU A 328 -9.34 -7.96 -11.22
CA LEU A 328 -9.61 -8.59 -12.49
C LEU A 328 -11.02 -9.18 -12.56
N SER A 329 -11.54 -9.74 -11.47
CA SER A 329 -12.91 -10.28 -11.41
C SER A 329 -13.96 -9.21 -11.71
N VAL A 330 -13.76 -7.99 -11.20
CA VAL A 330 -14.64 -6.84 -11.46
C VAL A 330 -14.50 -6.38 -12.91
N MET A 331 -13.26 -6.25 -13.39
CA MET A 331 -13.01 -5.82 -14.79
C MET A 331 -13.63 -6.80 -15.79
N LEU A 332 -13.41 -8.10 -15.62
CA LEU A 332 -13.96 -9.14 -16.48
C LEU A 332 -15.49 -9.17 -16.42
N GLN A 333 -16.08 -9.06 -15.22
CA GLN A 333 -17.53 -9.00 -15.06
C GLN A 333 -18.14 -7.83 -15.81
N VAL A 334 -17.56 -6.62 -15.67
CA VAL A 334 -18.07 -5.41 -16.33
C VAL A 334 -17.89 -5.49 -17.85
N MET A 335 -16.74 -5.97 -18.32
CA MET A 335 -16.49 -6.15 -19.76
C MET A 335 -17.46 -7.16 -20.37
N TRP A 336 -17.62 -8.32 -19.73
CA TRP A 336 -18.53 -9.36 -20.18
C TRP A 336 -19.99 -8.89 -20.21
N PHE A 337 -20.43 -8.21 -19.16
CA PHE A 337 -21.78 -7.66 -19.06
C PHE A 337 -22.06 -6.65 -20.17
N LYS A 338 -21.12 -5.73 -20.45
CA LYS A 338 -21.24 -4.75 -21.53
C LYS A 338 -21.22 -5.43 -22.91
N TYR A 339 -20.32 -6.41 -23.11
CA TYR A 339 -20.25 -7.15 -24.36
C TYR A 339 -21.53 -7.91 -24.66
N THR A 340 -22.06 -8.68 -23.70
CA THR A 340 -23.28 -9.47 -23.87
C THR A 340 -24.51 -8.57 -24.07
N LYS A 341 -24.59 -7.45 -23.33
CA LYS A 341 -25.65 -6.45 -23.52
C LYS A 341 -25.63 -5.87 -24.93
N ARG A 342 -24.43 -5.59 -25.47
CA ARG A 342 -24.28 -5.06 -26.85
C ARG A 342 -24.57 -6.11 -27.89
N ARG A 343 -24.21 -7.38 -27.67
CA ARG A 343 -24.34 -8.48 -28.64
C ARG A 343 -25.70 -9.13 -28.64
N TYR A 344 -26.33 -9.29 -27.48
CA TYR A 344 -27.56 -10.07 -27.31
C TYR A 344 -28.72 -9.24 -26.78
N GLY A 345 -28.57 -7.93 -26.58
CA GLY A 345 -29.60 -7.05 -26.00
C GLY A 345 -29.69 -7.13 -24.49
N GLU A 346 -29.25 -8.21 -23.86
CA GLU A 346 -29.31 -8.44 -22.42
C GLU A 346 -27.91 -8.64 -21.83
N GLY A 347 -27.66 -7.98 -20.68
CA GLY A 347 -26.38 -8.14 -19.95
C GLY A 347 -26.37 -9.44 -19.14
N ARG A 348 -25.42 -10.34 -19.47
CA ARG A 348 -25.21 -11.59 -18.74
C ARG A 348 -24.04 -11.48 -17.78
N ARG A 349 -24.20 -12.08 -16.58
CA ARG A 349 -23.15 -12.11 -15.57
C ARG A 349 -22.21 -13.30 -15.80
N LEU A 350 -20.90 -13.10 -15.67
CA LEU A 350 -19.89 -14.17 -15.68
C LEU A 350 -19.81 -14.85 -14.32
N LEU A 351 -19.71 -14.05 -13.27
CA LEU A 351 -19.71 -14.47 -11.88
C LEU A 351 -21.08 -14.18 -11.25
N LYS A 352 -21.46 -14.92 -10.21
CA LYS A 352 -22.70 -14.65 -9.45
C LYS A 352 -22.73 -13.22 -8.93
N MET A 353 -21.57 -12.72 -8.50
CA MET A 353 -21.31 -11.33 -8.10
C MET A 353 -19.80 -11.06 -8.22
N ALA A 354 -19.40 -9.83 -8.47
CA ALA A 354 -18.04 -9.34 -8.38
C ALA A 354 -17.97 -8.21 -7.33
N PRO A 355 -16.88 -8.06 -6.59
CA PRO A 355 -15.62 -8.82 -6.63
C PRO A 355 -15.76 -10.31 -6.24
N LEU A 356 -14.66 -11.08 -6.37
CA LEU A 356 -14.66 -12.55 -6.25
C LEU A 356 -15.09 -13.06 -4.86
N HIS A 357 -14.74 -12.35 -3.78
CA HIS A 357 -15.17 -12.71 -2.43
C HIS A 357 -16.71 -12.80 -2.32
N HIS A 358 -17.45 -11.89 -2.94
CA HIS A 358 -18.92 -11.97 -2.98
C HIS A 358 -19.44 -13.13 -3.84
N HIS A 359 -18.69 -13.57 -4.85
CA HIS A 359 -19.03 -14.77 -5.62
C HIS A 359 -19.00 -16.00 -4.72
N PHE A 360 -18.01 -16.14 -3.85
CA PHE A 360 -17.90 -17.26 -2.92
C PHE A 360 -19.00 -17.21 -1.85
N GLU A 361 -19.31 -16.03 -1.29
CA GLU A 361 -20.43 -15.88 -0.35
C GLU A 361 -21.75 -16.32 -1.00
N LYS A 362 -22.04 -15.83 -2.23
CA LYS A 362 -23.24 -16.27 -2.99
C LYS A 362 -23.19 -17.74 -3.40
N SER A 363 -22.05 -18.39 -3.31
CA SER A 363 -21.88 -19.82 -3.54
C SER A 363 -22.05 -20.65 -2.26
N GLY A 364 -22.34 -19.98 -1.10
CA GLY A 364 -22.65 -20.65 0.17
C GLY A 364 -21.46 -20.71 1.15
N TRP A 365 -20.32 -20.06 0.86
CA TRP A 365 -19.24 -19.98 1.84
C TRP A 365 -19.55 -18.94 2.92
N LYS A 366 -19.19 -19.24 4.17
CA LYS A 366 -19.28 -18.29 5.26
C LYS A 366 -18.22 -17.18 5.07
N GLU A 367 -18.52 -15.96 5.46
CA GLU A 367 -17.62 -14.82 5.39
C GLU A 367 -16.25 -15.14 5.99
N THR A 368 -16.19 -15.68 7.21
CA THR A 368 -14.96 -16.07 7.89
C THR A 368 -14.14 -17.12 7.12
N GLN A 369 -14.80 -18.01 6.40
CA GLN A 369 -14.10 -19.01 5.55
C GLN A 369 -13.45 -18.35 4.34
N VAL A 370 -14.12 -17.39 3.70
CA VAL A 370 -13.55 -16.62 2.58
C VAL A 370 -12.31 -15.88 3.07
N VAL A 371 -12.44 -15.12 4.16
CA VAL A 371 -11.38 -14.31 4.74
C VAL A 371 -10.14 -15.14 5.09
N VAL A 372 -10.30 -16.20 5.88
CA VAL A 372 -9.16 -17.05 6.30
C VAL A 372 -8.50 -17.74 5.11
N ARG A 373 -9.26 -18.22 4.14
CA ARG A 373 -8.70 -18.86 2.93
C ARG A 373 -7.91 -17.87 2.09
N PHE A 374 -8.37 -16.63 1.98
CA PHE A 374 -7.66 -15.57 1.26
C PHE A 374 -6.36 -15.18 1.98
N TRP A 375 -6.34 -15.17 3.32
CA TRP A 375 -5.12 -14.99 4.10
C TRP A 375 -4.10 -16.12 3.84
N ILE A 376 -4.56 -17.37 3.83
CA ILE A 376 -3.69 -18.54 3.54
C ILE A 376 -3.11 -18.42 2.13
N ILE A 377 -3.94 -18.10 1.14
CA ILE A 377 -3.47 -17.91 -0.24
C ILE A 377 -2.45 -16.77 -0.31
N THR A 378 -2.72 -15.62 0.32
CA THR A 378 -1.78 -14.49 0.37
C THR A 378 -0.46 -14.90 1.00
N MET A 379 -0.49 -15.64 2.11
CA MET A 379 0.73 -16.14 2.76
C MET A 379 1.55 -17.02 1.83
N LEU A 380 0.90 -17.98 1.13
CA LEU A 380 1.57 -18.81 0.14
C LEU A 380 2.18 -17.98 -1.00
N LEU A 381 1.46 -16.99 -1.52
CA LEU A 381 1.96 -16.08 -2.56
C LEU A 381 3.12 -15.21 -2.06
N CYS A 382 3.10 -14.77 -0.80
CA CYS A 382 4.23 -14.07 -0.19
C CYS A 382 5.46 -14.98 -0.07
N LEU A 383 5.28 -16.25 0.29
CA LEU A 383 6.38 -17.23 0.31
C LEU A 383 6.96 -17.44 -1.10
N VAL A 384 6.11 -17.55 -2.14
CA VAL A 384 6.55 -17.61 -3.54
C VAL A 384 7.31 -16.33 -3.92
N GLY A 385 6.80 -15.14 -3.57
CA GLY A 385 7.51 -13.89 -3.81
C GLY A 385 8.86 -13.83 -3.09
N LEU A 386 8.92 -14.19 -1.82
CA LEU A 386 10.18 -14.22 -1.06
C LEU A 386 11.17 -15.27 -1.58
N SER A 387 10.70 -16.38 -2.17
CA SER A 387 11.59 -17.39 -2.77
C SER A 387 12.41 -16.80 -3.93
N THR A 388 11.91 -15.74 -4.60
CA THR A 388 12.66 -15.04 -5.66
C THR A 388 13.92 -14.35 -5.16
N LEU A 389 14.09 -14.15 -3.84
CA LEU A 389 15.34 -13.65 -3.26
C LEU A 389 16.52 -14.55 -3.55
N LYS A 390 16.30 -15.87 -3.60
CA LYS A 390 17.40 -16.85 -3.78
C LYS A 390 17.31 -17.63 -5.10
N LEU A 391 16.09 -17.82 -5.62
CA LEU A 391 15.83 -18.53 -6.87
C LEU A 391 16.00 -17.56 -8.08
N ARG A 392 17.21 -17.04 -8.23
CA ARG A 392 17.59 -16.18 -9.34
C ARG A 392 18.80 -16.75 -10.07
#